data_4cae124228f7d3b268c0fcf3146d3679
#
_entry.id   4cae124228f7d3b268c0fcf3146d3679
#
_cell.length_a   1.000
_cell.length_b   1.000
_cell.length_c   1.000
_cell.angle_alpha   90.00
_cell.angle_beta   90.00
_cell.angle_gamma   90.00
#
_symmetry.space_group_name_H-M   'P 1'
#
loop_
_entity.id
_entity.type
_entity.pdbx_description
1 polymer ?
#
loop_
_entity_poly.entity_id
_entity_poly.type
_entity_poly.pdbx_seq_one_letter_code
_entity_poly.pdbx_strand_id
1 'polypeptide(L)'
;MKNPTIKNSIIAYLGHEDSPDISNPIHSTEVAQAYGFKGPLVGGVTVWGWATETILQALGEKWLDSGWAEYSFRQPTFPGDKLSIQATQNNSTNNWTIEMINEFNVVCVTGEVGVGNAPWQKEFIKPTSMTPKSEIKTKPSLSLDETPKHTDWNAMQVTFDNELASEFTTVKQITTNPLFIGESKIAHPSWIAGWAEQLMRHNFDIPTSMHTKSRVQHRQSVPEGTTVIGGAHILDIYERKAHHFVNFDVLLQDSSGSDIAQLRHWTIFKIATEEERAKL
;
A
#
# COMPACT_ATOMS: atom_id res chain seq x y z
N MET A 1 16.95 -13.35 -27.03
CA MET A 1 15.49 -13.21 -27.20
C MET A 1 15.04 -12.07 -26.30
N LYS A 2 14.07 -11.23 -26.72
CA LYS A 2 13.51 -10.20 -25.83
C LYS A 2 12.66 -10.86 -24.74
N ASN A 3 12.76 -10.39 -23.51
CA ASN A 3 11.95 -10.89 -22.41
C ASN A 3 10.46 -10.63 -22.69
N PRO A 4 9.55 -11.54 -22.36
CA PRO A 4 8.12 -11.32 -22.41
C PRO A 4 7.76 -10.03 -21.65
N THR A 5 6.94 -9.19 -22.24
CA THR A 5 6.50 -7.92 -21.64
C THR A 5 5.01 -7.75 -21.83
N ILE A 6 4.30 -7.45 -20.76
CA ILE A 6 2.89 -7.11 -20.72
C ILE A 6 2.77 -5.62 -20.44
N LYS A 7 1.86 -4.93 -21.11
CA LYS A 7 1.67 -3.48 -20.97
C LYS A 7 0.20 -3.14 -20.85
N ASN A 8 -0.11 -2.32 -19.86
CA ASN A 8 -1.38 -1.66 -19.68
C ASN A 8 -1.18 -0.17 -19.49
N SER A 9 -2.25 0.59 -19.42
CA SER A 9 -2.18 2.03 -19.14
C SER A 9 -3.37 2.47 -18.33
N ILE A 10 -3.18 3.55 -17.57
CA ILE A 10 -4.23 4.18 -16.79
C ILE A 10 -4.05 5.71 -16.83
N ILE A 11 -5.16 6.43 -16.72
CA ILE A 11 -5.14 7.85 -16.36
C ILE A 11 -5.33 7.92 -14.86
N ALA A 12 -4.38 8.52 -14.18
CA ALA A 12 -4.38 8.63 -12.73
C ALA A 12 -5.59 9.43 -12.23
N TYR A 13 -6.20 8.99 -11.14
CA TYR A 13 -7.37 9.62 -10.52
C TYR A 13 -7.24 9.62 -9.00
N LEU A 14 -7.99 10.50 -8.32
CA LEU A 14 -8.17 10.47 -6.87
C LEU A 14 -9.28 9.47 -6.53
N GLY A 15 -9.04 8.66 -5.52
CA GLY A 15 -10.05 7.77 -4.94
C GLY A 15 -10.88 8.43 -3.82
N HIS A 16 -11.11 9.74 -3.90
CA HIS A 16 -11.83 10.55 -2.91
C HIS A 16 -12.02 11.99 -3.46
N GLU A 17 -12.80 12.80 -2.78
CA GLU A 17 -12.92 14.23 -3.07
C GLU A 17 -11.62 14.98 -2.77
N ASP A 18 -11.37 16.04 -3.53
CA ASP A 18 -10.24 16.97 -3.28
C ASP A 18 -10.60 17.94 -2.14
N SER A 19 -10.38 17.48 -0.91
CA SER A 19 -10.71 18.23 0.32
C SER A 19 -9.59 18.08 1.35
N PRO A 20 -9.23 19.13 2.09
CA PRO A 20 -8.28 19.04 3.20
C PRO A 20 -8.83 18.25 4.41
N ASP A 21 -10.13 18.01 4.47
CA ASP A 21 -10.80 17.33 5.60
C ASP A 21 -10.76 15.80 5.51
N ILE A 22 -10.07 15.24 4.52
CA ILE A 22 -9.87 13.79 4.37
C ILE A 22 -8.83 13.26 5.36
N SER A 23 -8.85 11.95 5.60
CA SER A 23 -7.98 11.28 6.57
C SER A 23 -6.47 11.47 6.33
N ASN A 24 -6.05 11.73 5.10
CA ASN A 24 -4.66 12.06 4.75
C ASN A 24 -4.64 13.29 3.83
N PRO A 25 -4.60 14.51 4.38
CA PRO A 25 -4.75 15.75 3.63
C PRO A 25 -3.71 16.01 2.53
N ILE A 26 -2.56 15.32 2.52
CA ILE A 26 -1.58 15.42 1.42
C ILE A 26 -2.18 15.04 0.06
N HIS A 27 -3.31 14.34 0.05
CA HIS A 27 -4.07 13.99 -1.14
C HIS A 27 -5.08 15.06 -1.56
N SER A 28 -5.03 16.26 -0.93
CA SER A 28 -5.78 17.45 -1.35
C SER A 28 -4.86 18.48 -2.00
N THR A 29 -5.43 19.28 -2.90
CA THR A 29 -4.69 20.35 -3.60
C THR A 29 -4.10 21.34 -2.61
N GLU A 30 -4.90 21.82 -1.65
CA GLU A 30 -4.51 22.85 -0.68
C GLU A 30 -3.26 22.39 0.13
N VAL A 31 -3.34 21.22 0.75
CA VAL A 31 -2.26 20.75 1.61
C VAL A 31 -1.04 20.32 0.80
N ALA A 32 -1.22 19.66 -0.34
CA ALA A 32 -0.10 19.27 -1.19
C ALA A 32 0.72 20.48 -1.67
N GLN A 33 0.04 21.56 -2.07
CA GLN A 33 0.70 22.81 -2.48
C GLN A 33 1.46 23.47 -1.33
N ALA A 34 0.95 23.42 -0.09
CA ALA A 34 1.66 23.91 1.09
C ALA A 34 2.99 23.17 1.36
N TYR A 35 3.11 21.92 0.89
CA TYR A 35 4.35 21.15 0.91
C TYR A 35 5.20 21.29 -0.35
N GLY A 36 4.83 22.17 -1.30
CA GLY A 36 5.57 22.44 -2.54
C GLY A 36 5.30 21.45 -3.67
N PHE A 37 4.23 20.66 -3.62
CA PHE A 37 3.80 19.80 -4.73
C PHE A 37 2.93 20.58 -5.72
N LYS A 38 2.91 20.14 -6.99
CA LYS A 38 2.11 20.80 -8.04
C LYS A 38 0.58 20.66 -7.88
N GLY A 39 0.13 19.68 -7.06
CA GLY A 39 -1.28 19.36 -6.85
C GLY A 39 -1.43 18.16 -5.90
N PRO A 40 -2.65 17.64 -5.70
CA PRO A 40 -2.91 16.55 -4.79
C PRO A 40 -2.19 15.28 -5.23
N LEU A 41 -1.57 14.56 -4.29
CA LEU A 41 -0.91 13.30 -4.60
C LEU A 41 -1.97 12.19 -4.66
N VAL A 42 -1.85 11.31 -5.65
CA VAL A 42 -2.64 10.07 -5.61
C VAL A 42 -2.09 9.16 -4.52
N GLY A 43 -2.98 8.59 -3.71
CA GLY A 43 -2.60 7.71 -2.59
C GLY A 43 -1.77 6.51 -3.06
N GLY A 44 -0.68 6.21 -2.35
CA GLY A 44 0.23 5.13 -2.73
C GLY A 44 -0.43 3.76 -2.82
N VAL A 45 -1.47 3.49 -2.02
CA VAL A 45 -2.26 2.25 -2.09
C VAL A 45 -3.07 2.17 -3.40
N THR A 46 -3.63 3.30 -3.85
CA THR A 46 -4.34 3.38 -5.14
C THR A 46 -3.38 3.13 -6.30
N VAL A 47 -2.22 3.80 -6.29
CA VAL A 47 -1.16 3.58 -7.30
C VAL A 47 -0.67 2.14 -7.29
N TRP A 48 -0.50 1.55 -6.10
CA TRP A 48 -0.11 0.15 -5.94
C TRP A 48 -1.06 -0.80 -6.69
N GLY A 49 -2.37 -0.57 -6.53
CA GLY A 49 -3.41 -1.41 -7.09
C GLY A 49 -3.51 -1.38 -8.61
N TRP A 50 -3.08 -0.33 -9.25
CA TRP A 50 -3.17 -0.20 -10.72
C TRP A 50 -2.35 -1.23 -11.50
N ALA A 51 -1.34 -1.86 -10.87
CA ALA A 51 -0.59 -2.95 -11.48
C ALA A 51 -1.33 -4.30 -11.47
N THR A 52 -2.40 -4.44 -10.70
CA THR A 52 -3.07 -5.73 -10.47
C THR A 52 -3.41 -6.46 -11.77
N GLU A 53 -4.08 -5.80 -12.71
CA GLU A 53 -4.44 -6.41 -14.00
C GLU A 53 -3.21 -6.87 -14.80
N THR A 54 -2.14 -6.07 -14.79
CA THR A 54 -0.89 -6.41 -15.47
C THR A 54 -0.21 -7.62 -14.82
N ILE A 55 -0.28 -7.73 -13.51
CA ILE A 55 0.27 -8.87 -12.74
C ILE A 55 -0.56 -10.13 -12.99
N LEU A 56 -1.89 -10.03 -12.98
CA LEU A 56 -2.77 -11.16 -13.25
C LEU A 56 -2.57 -11.72 -14.68
N GLN A 57 -2.34 -10.84 -15.66
CA GLN A 57 -1.96 -11.26 -17.02
C GLN A 57 -0.60 -11.95 -17.06
N ALA A 58 0.35 -11.57 -16.21
CA ALA A 58 1.70 -12.11 -16.16
C ALA A 58 1.81 -13.43 -15.39
N LEU A 59 1.13 -13.53 -14.24
CA LEU A 59 1.32 -14.59 -13.26
C LEU A 59 0.05 -15.45 -13.03
N GLY A 60 -1.10 -15.02 -13.55
CA GLY A 60 -2.39 -15.68 -13.33
C GLY A 60 -2.96 -15.43 -11.93
N GLU A 61 -4.20 -15.90 -11.73
CA GLU A 61 -4.96 -15.67 -10.49
C GLU A 61 -4.31 -16.28 -9.24
N LYS A 62 -3.51 -17.31 -9.38
CA LYS A 62 -2.76 -17.92 -8.28
C LYS A 62 -1.84 -16.92 -7.55
N TRP A 63 -1.52 -15.77 -8.16
CA TRP A 63 -0.80 -14.69 -7.51
C TRP A 63 -1.58 -14.11 -6.32
N LEU A 64 -2.91 -14.12 -6.37
CA LEU A 64 -3.78 -13.65 -5.29
C LEU A 64 -3.71 -14.51 -4.02
N ASP A 65 -3.37 -15.80 -4.16
CA ASP A 65 -3.29 -16.76 -3.05
C ASP A 65 -1.89 -17.00 -2.53
N SER A 66 -0.87 -16.84 -3.38
CA SER A 66 0.50 -17.21 -3.03
C SER A 66 1.56 -16.31 -3.68
N GLY A 67 1.14 -15.18 -4.21
CA GLY A 67 2.03 -14.23 -4.84
C GLY A 67 2.64 -13.23 -3.86
N TRP A 68 3.64 -12.53 -4.35
CA TRP A 68 4.25 -11.43 -3.64
C TRP A 68 4.55 -10.25 -4.56
N ALA A 69 4.67 -9.07 -3.95
CA ALA A 69 5.08 -7.84 -4.60
C ALA A 69 6.00 -7.03 -3.68
N GLU A 70 7.03 -6.43 -4.26
CA GLU A 70 7.82 -5.38 -3.62
C GLU A 70 7.79 -4.14 -4.51
N TYR A 71 7.35 -2.99 -3.98
CA TYR A 71 7.28 -1.74 -4.72
C TYR A 71 8.06 -0.63 -4.03
N SER A 72 8.69 0.21 -4.84
CA SER A 72 9.29 1.48 -4.45
C SER A 72 8.64 2.62 -5.23
N PHE A 73 8.07 3.57 -4.52
CA PHE A 73 7.49 4.79 -5.09
C PHE A 73 8.60 5.82 -5.24
N ARG A 74 8.91 6.19 -6.49
CA ARG A 74 10.07 7.02 -6.85
C ARG A 74 9.69 8.47 -7.05
N GLN A 75 8.52 8.68 -7.64
CA GLN A 75 7.97 10.01 -7.90
C GLN A 75 6.49 10.01 -7.56
N PRO A 76 5.94 11.12 -7.07
CA PRO A 76 4.51 11.25 -6.86
C PRO A 76 3.75 11.18 -8.19
N THR A 77 2.55 10.63 -8.13
CA THR A 77 1.59 10.57 -9.23
C THR A 77 0.46 11.55 -8.94
N PHE A 78 0.02 12.28 -9.95
CA PHE A 78 -1.02 13.29 -9.82
C PHE A 78 -2.24 12.93 -10.68
N PRO A 79 -3.45 13.36 -10.31
CA PRO A 79 -4.63 13.16 -11.14
C PRO A 79 -4.40 13.69 -12.56
N GLY A 80 -4.80 12.91 -13.57
CA GLY A 80 -4.61 13.22 -14.98
C GLY A 80 -3.30 12.75 -15.58
N ASP A 81 -2.28 12.36 -14.77
CA ASP A 81 -1.05 11.76 -15.30
C ASP A 81 -1.40 10.46 -16.06
N LYS A 82 -0.83 10.29 -17.27
CA LYS A 82 -1.01 9.08 -18.08
C LYS A 82 0.12 8.11 -17.78
N LEU A 83 -0.21 7.00 -17.13
CA LEU A 83 0.78 6.00 -16.74
C LEU A 83 0.75 4.82 -17.71
N SER A 84 1.92 4.42 -18.21
CA SER A 84 2.18 3.10 -18.78
C SER A 84 2.63 2.15 -17.68
N ILE A 85 1.93 1.03 -17.52
CA ILE A 85 2.24 -0.01 -16.54
C ILE A 85 2.83 -1.19 -17.31
N GLN A 86 4.07 -1.55 -16.99
CA GLN A 86 4.79 -2.59 -17.71
C GLN A 86 5.23 -3.69 -16.75
N ALA A 87 4.96 -4.94 -17.12
CA ALA A 87 5.53 -6.11 -16.47
C ALA A 87 6.49 -6.79 -17.45
N THR A 88 7.75 -6.96 -17.05
CA THR A 88 8.77 -7.61 -17.88
C THR A 88 9.32 -8.81 -17.15
N GLN A 89 9.26 -10.00 -17.78
CA GLN A 89 9.73 -11.24 -17.18
C GLN A 89 11.27 -11.24 -17.04
N ASN A 90 11.74 -11.63 -15.87
CA ASN A 90 13.15 -11.89 -15.64
C ASN A 90 13.44 -13.37 -15.92
N ASN A 91 14.19 -13.64 -16.97
CA ASN A 91 14.47 -15.02 -17.41
C ASN A 91 15.31 -15.84 -16.42
N SER A 92 16.04 -15.19 -15.51
CA SER A 92 16.89 -15.88 -14.53
C SER A 92 16.16 -16.30 -13.27
N THR A 93 15.09 -15.61 -12.90
CA THR A 93 14.38 -15.84 -11.61
C THR A 93 12.92 -16.23 -11.77
N ASN A 94 12.36 -16.20 -12.98
CA ASN A 94 10.92 -16.32 -13.24
C ASN A 94 10.04 -15.24 -12.59
N ASN A 95 10.63 -14.26 -11.93
CA ASN A 95 9.92 -13.09 -11.41
C ASN A 95 9.66 -12.08 -12.52
N TRP A 96 8.82 -11.11 -12.25
CA TRP A 96 8.52 -10.03 -13.17
C TRP A 96 8.87 -8.70 -12.54
N THR A 97 9.54 -7.83 -13.30
CA THR A 97 9.77 -6.43 -12.92
C THR A 97 8.56 -5.63 -13.31
N ILE A 98 8.07 -4.77 -12.42
CA ILE A 98 6.98 -3.82 -12.66
C ILE A 98 7.56 -2.43 -12.73
N GLU A 99 7.15 -1.66 -13.74
CA GLU A 99 7.42 -0.24 -13.86
C GLU A 99 6.12 0.51 -14.20
N MET A 100 5.90 1.64 -13.53
CA MET A 100 4.87 2.61 -13.91
C MET A 100 5.57 3.90 -14.34
N ILE A 101 5.36 4.28 -15.58
CA ILE A 101 6.07 5.36 -16.26
C ILE A 101 5.05 6.37 -16.78
N ASN A 102 5.22 7.64 -16.43
CA ASN A 102 4.32 8.69 -16.89
C ASN A 102 4.62 9.13 -18.35
N GLU A 103 3.78 9.99 -18.92
CA GLU A 103 3.90 10.49 -20.28
C GLU A 103 5.18 11.29 -20.56
N PHE A 104 5.89 11.71 -19.52
CA PHE A 104 7.20 12.40 -19.61
C PHE A 104 8.39 11.44 -19.50
N ASN A 105 8.15 10.10 -19.58
CA ASN A 105 9.14 9.04 -19.38
C ASN A 105 9.79 9.04 -17.97
N VAL A 106 9.09 9.55 -16.97
CA VAL A 106 9.53 9.49 -15.58
C VAL A 106 8.99 8.23 -14.94
N VAL A 107 9.87 7.44 -14.33
CA VAL A 107 9.50 6.24 -13.58
C VAL A 107 8.93 6.65 -12.23
N CYS A 108 7.63 6.47 -12.05
CA CYS A 108 6.93 6.77 -10.80
C CYS A 108 7.00 5.63 -9.80
N VAL A 109 6.93 4.38 -10.26
CA VAL A 109 7.01 3.18 -9.44
C VAL A 109 7.92 2.15 -10.09
N THR A 110 8.75 1.49 -9.28
CA THR A 110 9.48 0.29 -9.66
C THR A 110 9.18 -0.83 -8.69
N GLY A 111 9.16 -2.08 -9.16
CA GLY A 111 8.96 -3.22 -8.27
C GLY A 111 9.28 -4.55 -8.90
N GLU A 112 9.19 -5.57 -8.08
CA GLU A 112 9.23 -6.97 -8.50
C GLU A 112 8.01 -7.70 -7.97
N VAL A 113 7.54 -8.67 -8.75
CA VAL A 113 6.43 -9.55 -8.39
C VAL A 113 6.76 -10.99 -8.75
N GLY A 114 6.21 -11.92 -8.01
CA GLY A 114 6.39 -13.35 -8.25
C GLY A 114 5.34 -14.20 -7.55
N VAL A 115 5.43 -15.50 -7.73
CA VAL A 115 4.57 -16.50 -7.06
C VAL A 115 5.44 -17.40 -6.18
N GLY A 116 4.86 -17.87 -5.08
CA GLY A 116 5.55 -18.61 -4.03
C GLY A 116 6.10 -17.71 -2.94
N ASN A 117 7.15 -18.16 -2.25
CA ASN A 117 7.73 -17.39 -1.16
C ASN A 117 8.58 -16.22 -1.68
N ALA A 118 8.33 -15.04 -1.15
CA ALA A 118 9.12 -13.86 -1.47
C ALA A 118 10.59 -14.03 -1.01
N PRO A 119 11.57 -13.46 -1.76
CA PRO A 119 12.98 -13.53 -1.38
C PRO A 119 13.29 -12.99 0.02
N TRP A 120 12.49 -12.01 0.47
CA TRP A 120 12.63 -11.32 1.75
C TRP A 120 11.76 -11.90 2.88
N GLN A 121 11.05 -13.02 2.66
CA GLN A 121 10.11 -13.58 3.63
C GLN A 121 10.74 -13.87 5.01
N LYS A 122 12.00 -14.29 5.03
CA LYS A 122 12.74 -14.61 6.27
C LYS A 122 13.04 -13.37 7.13
N GLU A 123 12.92 -12.18 6.57
CA GLU A 123 13.12 -10.92 7.28
C GLU A 123 11.87 -10.49 8.08
N PHE A 124 10.71 -11.09 7.80
CA PHE A 124 9.43 -10.71 8.40
C PHE A 124 9.42 -11.02 9.91
N ILE A 125 9.06 -10.01 10.71
CA ILE A 125 8.88 -10.15 12.15
C ILE A 125 7.38 -10.21 12.45
N LYS A 126 6.94 -11.36 12.95
CA LYS A 126 5.53 -11.58 13.27
C LYS A 126 5.14 -10.80 14.54
N PRO A 127 4.08 -9.95 14.50
CA PRO A 127 3.53 -9.36 15.71
C PRO A 127 3.05 -10.47 16.66
N THR A 128 3.24 -10.27 17.96
CA THR A 128 2.88 -11.23 19.01
C THR A 128 1.45 -11.06 19.48
N SER A 129 0.88 -9.85 19.32
CA SER A 129 -0.50 -9.55 19.73
C SER A 129 -1.41 -9.37 18.50
N MET A 130 -2.35 -10.30 18.34
CA MET A 130 -3.38 -10.28 17.30
C MET A 130 -4.79 -10.12 17.87
N THR A 131 -4.93 -9.77 19.15
CA THR A 131 -6.24 -9.50 19.76
C THR A 131 -6.69 -8.09 19.39
N PRO A 132 -7.80 -7.93 18.65
CA PRO A 132 -8.28 -6.62 18.22
C PRO A 132 -8.67 -5.75 19.41
N LYS A 133 -8.32 -4.48 19.35
CA LYS A 133 -8.72 -3.46 20.29
C LYS A 133 -9.50 -2.36 19.59
N SER A 134 -10.43 -1.76 20.31
CA SER A 134 -11.12 -0.57 19.82
C SER A 134 -10.12 0.57 19.60
N GLU A 135 -10.44 1.42 18.64
CA GLU A 135 -9.67 2.62 18.36
C GLU A 135 -9.53 3.51 19.60
N ILE A 136 -8.33 4.00 19.84
CA ILE A 136 -8.04 4.89 20.98
C ILE A 136 -8.63 6.26 20.67
N LYS A 137 -9.44 6.81 21.60
CA LYS A 137 -10.09 8.13 21.42
C LYS A 137 -9.09 9.26 21.26
N THR A 138 -8.00 9.23 22.02
CA THR A 138 -6.91 10.21 21.94
C THR A 138 -5.65 9.45 21.59
N LYS A 139 -5.30 9.46 20.31
CA LYS A 139 -4.12 8.74 19.80
C LYS A 139 -2.85 9.52 20.11
N PRO A 140 -1.76 8.85 20.48
CA PRO A 140 -0.45 9.49 20.55
C PRO A 140 0.02 9.89 19.14
N SER A 141 0.84 10.92 19.05
CA SER A 141 1.57 11.23 17.82
C SER A 141 2.69 10.21 17.61
N LEU A 142 2.97 9.86 16.36
CA LEU A 142 4.17 9.09 16.03
C LEU A 142 5.39 10.03 16.09
N SER A 143 6.44 9.63 16.80
CA SER A 143 7.59 10.49 17.14
C SER A 143 8.90 9.72 17.00
N LEU A 144 9.98 10.43 16.60
CA LEU A 144 11.34 9.86 16.54
C LEU A 144 11.85 9.43 17.91
N ASP A 145 11.53 10.22 18.94
CA ASP A 145 12.15 10.09 20.25
C ASP A 145 11.27 9.28 21.23
N GLU A 146 9.95 9.40 21.12
CA GLU A 146 9.02 8.86 22.11
C GLU A 146 8.40 7.50 21.69
N THR A 147 8.32 7.21 20.37
CA THR A 147 7.73 5.96 19.91
C THR A 147 8.73 4.82 20.03
N PRO A 148 8.46 3.78 20.84
CA PRO A 148 9.39 2.68 21.04
C PRO A 148 9.51 1.83 19.76
N LYS A 149 10.75 1.50 19.39
CA LYS A 149 11.05 0.53 18.33
C LYS A 149 10.87 -0.91 18.85
N HIS A 150 10.70 -1.85 17.94
CA HIS A 150 10.57 -3.27 18.24
C HIS A 150 9.41 -3.59 19.20
N THR A 151 8.29 -2.90 19.04
CA THR A 151 7.06 -3.11 19.80
C THR A 151 5.88 -3.39 18.88
N ASP A 152 4.87 -4.04 19.41
CA ASP A 152 3.63 -4.31 18.71
C ASP A 152 2.63 -3.17 18.90
N TRP A 153 1.87 -2.90 17.85
CA TRP A 153 0.71 -2.01 17.88
C TRP A 153 -0.56 -2.77 18.26
N ASN A 154 -1.59 -2.03 18.68
CA ASN A 154 -2.91 -2.62 18.87
C ASN A 154 -3.42 -3.17 17.54
N ALA A 155 -3.84 -4.43 17.56
CA ALA A 155 -4.50 -5.04 16.42
C ALA A 155 -5.89 -4.45 16.21
N MET A 156 -6.36 -4.47 14.97
CA MET A 156 -7.74 -4.10 14.59
C MET A 156 -8.38 -5.20 13.77
N GLN A 157 -9.70 -5.17 13.62
CA GLN A 157 -10.44 -6.08 12.76
C GLN A 157 -11.38 -5.33 11.83
N VAL A 158 -11.56 -5.86 10.62
CA VAL A 158 -12.52 -5.38 9.62
C VAL A 158 -13.15 -6.58 8.94
N THR A 159 -14.46 -6.58 8.76
CA THR A 159 -15.13 -7.55 7.90
C THR A 159 -15.17 -7.01 6.48
N PHE A 160 -14.65 -7.78 5.54
CA PHE A 160 -14.72 -7.45 4.12
C PHE A 160 -16.10 -7.83 3.59
N ASP A 161 -17.09 -6.97 3.83
CA ASP A 161 -18.46 -7.17 3.43
C ASP A 161 -18.76 -6.58 2.03
N ASN A 162 -20.00 -6.76 1.56
CA ASN A 162 -20.43 -6.29 0.24
C ASN A 162 -20.37 -4.75 0.09
N GLU A 163 -20.66 -4.01 1.14
CA GLU A 163 -20.66 -2.54 1.11
C GLU A 163 -19.22 -2.04 0.92
N LEU A 164 -18.30 -2.50 1.76
CA LEU A 164 -16.87 -2.18 1.68
C LEU A 164 -16.25 -2.62 0.34
N ALA A 165 -16.59 -3.83 -0.14
CA ALA A 165 -16.11 -4.33 -1.41
C ALA A 165 -16.55 -3.44 -2.58
N SER A 166 -17.84 -3.05 -2.58
CA SER A 166 -18.43 -2.20 -3.62
C SER A 166 -17.86 -0.79 -3.59
N GLU A 167 -17.75 -0.16 -2.42
CA GLU A 167 -17.12 1.16 -2.27
C GLU A 167 -15.66 1.11 -2.76
N PHE A 168 -14.91 0.10 -2.33
CA PHE A 168 -13.50 0.00 -2.70
C PHE A 168 -13.29 -0.12 -4.21
N THR A 169 -14.10 -0.93 -4.90
CA THR A 169 -13.95 -1.19 -6.34
C THR A 169 -14.58 -0.14 -7.25
N THR A 170 -15.41 0.76 -6.71
CA THR A 170 -16.02 1.87 -7.46
C THR A 170 -15.32 3.21 -7.23
N VAL A 171 -14.63 3.38 -6.09
CA VAL A 171 -14.01 4.65 -5.69
C VAL A 171 -12.48 4.55 -5.62
N LYS A 172 -11.95 3.59 -4.85
CA LYS A 172 -10.50 3.47 -4.61
C LYS A 172 -9.77 2.74 -5.72
N GLN A 173 -10.36 1.67 -6.24
CA GLN A 173 -9.81 0.83 -7.32
C GLN A 173 -10.88 0.53 -8.35
N ILE A 174 -11.15 1.51 -9.20
CA ILE A 174 -12.14 1.35 -10.28
C ILE A 174 -11.71 0.20 -11.18
N THR A 175 -12.49 -0.88 -11.15
CA THR A 175 -12.20 -2.10 -11.91
C THR A 175 -13.46 -2.71 -12.49
N THR A 176 -13.32 -3.43 -13.60
CA THR A 176 -14.37 -4.25 -14.21
C THR A 176 -14.06 -5.75 -14.10
N ASN A 177 -12.98 -6.11 -13.40
CA ASN A 177 -12.58 -7.51 -13.25
C ASN A 177 -13.58 -8.26 -12.37
N PRO A 178 -14.24 -9.34 -12.89
CA PRO A 178 -15.27 -10.09 -12.16
C PRO A 178 -14.76 -10.75 -10.86
N LEU A 179 -13.45 -10.95 -10.69
CA LEU A 179 -12.89 -11.44 -9.44
C LEU A 179 -13.14 -10.48 -8.27
N PHE A 180 -13.27 -9.18 -8.54
CA PHE A 180 -13.39 -8.14 -7.51
C PHE A 180 -14.79 -7.54 -7.40
N ILE A 181 -15.64 -7.72 -8.44
CA ILE A 181 -17.00 -7.13 -8.50
C ILE A 181 -18.11 -8.16 -8.71
N GLY A 182 -17.77 -9.44 -8.95
CA GLY A 182 -18.74 -10.52 -9.20
C GLY A 182 -19.53 -10.95 -7.96
N GLU A 183 -20.37 -11.95 -8.10
CA GLU A 183 -21.16 -12.52 -6.99
C GLU A 183 -20.29 -13.19 -5.92
N SER A 184 -19.19 -13.82 -6.33
CA SER A 184 -18.21 -14.47 -5.44
C SER A 184 -16.92 -13.65 -5.36
N LYS A 185 -17.06 -12.35 -5.14
CA LYS A 185 -15.93 -11.43 -5.15
C LYS A 185 -14.97 -11.65 -3.99
N ILE A 186 -13.71 -11.36 -4.28
CA ILE A 186 -12.62 -11.33 -3.30
C ILE A 186 -12.06 -9.91 -3.16
N ALA A 187 -11.36 -9.66 -2.06
CA ALA A 187 -10.72 -8.38 -1.84
C ALA A 187 -9.67 -8.09 -2.90
N HIS A 188 -9.71 -6.87 -3.45
CA HIS A 188 -8.67 -6.40 -4.35
C HIS A 188 -7.31 -6.36 -3.63
N PRO A 189 -6.18 -6.76 -4.25
CA PRO A 189 -4.87 -6.82 -3.58
C PRO A 189 -4.42 -5.51 -2.94
N SER A 190 -4.83 -4.36 -3.48
CA SER A 190 -4.54 -3.08 -2.86
C SER A 190 -5.34 -2.81 -1.58
N TRP A 191 -6.51 -3.45 -1.39
CA TRP A 191 -7.19 -3.41 -0.10
C TRP A 191 -6.34 -4.10 0.98
N ILE A 192 -5.72 -5.24 0.63
CA ILE A 192 -4.74 -5.93 1.50
C ILE A 192 -3.54 -5.02 1.78
N ALA A 193 -2.93 -4.41 0.75
CA ALA A 193 -1.80 -3.50 0.91
C ALA A 193 -2.13 -2.27 1.75
N GLY A 194 -3.39 -1.80 1.72
CA GLY A 194 -3.90 -0.65 2.47
C GLY A 194 -3.98 -0.85 3.98
N TRP A 195 -3.96 -2.09 4.45
CA TRP A 195 -4.03 -2.40 5.89
C TRP A 195 -2.90 -1.79 6.70
N ALA A 196 -1.72 -1.63 6.12
CA ALA A 196 -0.59 -1.01 6.79
C ALA A 196 -0.90 0.45 7.18
N GLU A 197 -1.45 1.25 6.27
CA GLU A 197 -1.85 2.64 6.55
C GLU A 197 -3.00 2.70 7.56
N GLN A 198 -3.98 1.78 7.45
CA GLN A 198 -5.11 1.73 8.39
C GLN A 198 -4.64 1.39 9.81
N LEU A 199 -3.76 0.39 9.97
CA LEU A 199 -3.19 0.02 11.28
C LEU A 199 -2.36 1.16 11.89
N MET A 200 -1.58 1.87 11.09
CA MET A 200 -0.83 3.03 11.57
C MET A 200 -1.79 4.10 12.11
N ARG A 201 -2.84 4.45 11.36
CA ARG A 201 -3.85 5.44 11.77
C ARG A 201 -4.78 4.94 12.88
N HIS A 202 -4.97 3.63 13.02
CA HIS A 202 -5.67 3.05 14.17
C HIS A 202 -4.94 3.31 15.50
N ASN A 203 -3.61 3.35 15.47
CA ASN A 203 -2.77 3.48 16.65
C ASN A 203 -2.25 4.90 16.91
N PHE A 204 -2.08 5.72 15.86
CA PHE A 204 -1.44 7.03 15.98
C PHE A 204 -2.24 8.13 15.29
N ASP A 205 -2.08 9.34 15.81
CA ASP A 205 -2.47 10.57 15.10
C ASP A 205 -1.39 10.92 14.09
N ILE A 206 -1.74 10.84 12.80
CA ILE A 206 -0.85 11.08 11.66
C ILE A 206 -1.47 12.17 10.78
N PRO A 207 -1.01 13.42 10.91
CA PRO A 207 -1.56 14.52 10.12
C PRO A 207 -1.41 14.33 8.61
N THR A 208 -0.22 13.87 8.17
CA THR A 208 0.06 13.59 6.75
C THR A 208 1.01 12.39 6.65
N SER A 209 0.86 11.58 5.60
CA SER A 209 1.77 10.47 5.32
C SER A 209 2.01 10.28 3.83
N MET A 210 3.18 9.72 3.48
CA MET A 210 3.52 9.35 2.11
C MET A 210 4.09 7.94 2.06
N HIS A 211 3.43 7.06 1.33
CA HIS A 211 3.88 5.70 1.06
C HIS A 211 5.13 5.72 0.18
N THR A 212 6.23 5.13 0.65
CA THR A 212 7.51 5.17 -0.09
C THR A 212 7.97 3.82 -0.59
N LYS A 213 7.66 2.75 0.13
CA LYS A 213 7.98 1.37 -0.25
C LYS A 213 7.02 0.41 0.45
N SER A 214 6.71 -0.72 -0.19
CA SER A 214 5.99 -1.82 0.43
C SER A 214 6.43 -3.17 -0.08
N ARG A 215 6.24 -4.18 0.76
CA ARG A 215 6.32 -5.60 0.46
C ARG A 215 5.00 -6.24 0.87
N VAL A 216 4.45 -7.06 0.03
CA VAL A 216 3.22 -7.82 0.32
C VAL A 216 3.45 -9.26 -0.12
N GLN A 217 3.27 -10.20 0.78
CA GLN A 217 3.20 -11.64 0.50
C GLN A 217 1.79 -12.12 0.77
N HIS A 218 1.06 -12.50 -0.26
CA HIS A 218 -0.26 -13.13 -0.14
C HIS A 218 -0.10 -14.58 0.32
N ARG A 219 -1.02 -15.05 1.15
CA ARG A 219 -1.12 -16.43 1.65
C ARG A 219 -2.44 -17.09 1.29
N GLN A 220 -3.48 -16.26 1.15
CA GLN A 220 -4.80 -16.64 0.64
C GLN A 220 -5.55 -15.40 0.17
N SER A 221 -6.48 -15.57 -0.75
CA SER A 221 -7.46 -14.56 -1.12
C SER A 221 -8.46 -14.35 0.02
N VAL A 222 -9.14 -13.20 0.00
CA VAL A 222 -10.12 -12.80 1.02
C VAL A 222 -11.51 -12.73 0.37
N PRO A 223 -12.33 -13.78 0.46
CA PRO A 223 -13.71 -13.74 0.00
C PRO A 223 -14.56 -12.73 0.78
N GLU A 224 -15.61 -12.23 0.13
CA GLU A 224 -16.64 -11.44 0.82
C GLU A 224 -17.19 -12.17 2.05
N GLY A 225 -17.44 -11.42 3.13
CA GLY A 225 -17.87 -11.94 4.42
C GLY A 225 -16.72 -12.32 5.36
N THR A 226 -15.47 -12.33 4.89
CA THR A 226 -14.31 -12.66 5.73
C THR A 226 -14.02 -11.54 6.73
N THR A 227 -13.93 -11.89 8.01
CA THR A 227 -13.38 -10.99 9.03
C THR A 227 -11.87 -11.13 9.07
N VAL A 228 -11.18 -10.02 8.79
CA VAL A 228 -9.72 -9.92 8.79
C VAL A 228 -9.26 -9.23 10.06
N ILE A 229 -8.28 -9.81 10.72
CA ILE A 229 -7.60 -9.26 11.89
C ILE A 229 -6.18 -8.88 11.46
N GLY A 230 -5.77 -7.65 11.74
CA GLY A 230 -4.43 -7.16 11.45
C GLY A 230 -3.71 -6.70 12.71
N GLY A 231 -2.45 -7.11 12.86
CA GLY A 231 -1.53 -6.62 13.87
C GLY A 231 -0.24 -6.14 13.22
N ALA A 232 0.48 -5.23 13.88
CA ALA A 232 1.71 -4.68 13.36
C ALA A 232 2.84 -4.69 14.39
N HIS A 233 4.09 -4.83 13.91
CA HIS A 233 5.33 -4.76 14.67
C HIS A 233 6.23 -3.68 14.10
N ILE A 234 6.55 -2.67 14.90
CA ILE A 234 7.44 -1.59 14.47
C ILE A 234 8.89 -2.05 14.43
N LEU A 235 9.56 -1.80 13.31
CA LEU A 235 10.96 -2.19 13.10
C LEU A 235 11.89 -1.01 13.36
N ASP A 236 11.59 0.14 12.76
CA ASP A 236 12.46 1.31 12.84
C ASP A 236 11.68 2.61 12.67
N ILE A 237 12.18 3.65 13.32
CA ILE A 237 11.79 5.05 13.12
C ILE A 237 13.06 5.84 12.94
N TYR A 238 13.13 6.66 11.89
CA TYR A 238 14.35 7.40 11.57
C TYR A 238 14.05 8.66 10.77
N GLU A 239 14.99 9.59 10.80
CA GLU A 239 14.98 10.76 9.94
C GLU A 239 15.87 10.54 8.71
N ARG A 240 15.40 11.01 7.56
CA ARG A 240 16.17 11.07 6.32
C ARG A 240 15.72 12.28 5.50
N LYS A 241 16.64 13.16 5.16
CA LYS A 241 16.38 14.41 4.41
C LYS A 241 15.23 15.22 5.04
N ALA A 242 15.32 15.41 6.36
CA ALA A 242 14.33 16.09 7.21
C ALA A 242 12.93 15.45 7.23
N HIS A 243 12.66 14.38 6.46
CA HIS A 243 11.45 13.60 6.59
C HIS A 243 11.60 12.57 7.71
N HIS A 244 10.54 12.35 8.48
CA HIS A 244 10.48 11.26 9.46
C HIS A 244 9.81 10.04 8.88
N PHE A 245 10.47 8.92 8.96
CA PHE A 245 10.03 7.62 8.43
C PHE A 245 9.68 6.65 9.55
N VAL A 246 8.73 5.79 9.28
CA VAL A 246 8.49 4.57 10.05
C VAL A 246 8.51 3.36 9.11
N ASN A 247 9.09 2.26 9.60
CA ASN A 247 9.12 0.96 8.95
C ASN A 247 8.55 -0.09 9.91
N PHE A 248 7.59 -0.88 9.45
CA PHE A 248 6.90 -1.87 10.27
C PHE A 248 6.39 -3.05 9.45
N ASP A 249 6.28 -4.20 10.12
CA ASP A 249 5.67 -5.41 9.60
C ASP A 249 4.21 -5.50 10.02
N VAL A 250 3.38 -6.06 9.15
CA VAL A 250 1.95 -6.31 9.39
C VAL A 250 1.62 -7.75 9.07
N LEU A 251 0.93 -8.42 9.99
CA LEU A 251 0.30 -9.71 9.76
C LEU A 251 -1.20 -9.54 9.64
N LEU A 252 -1.78 -10.11 8.60
CA LEU A 252 -3.22 -10.25 8.45
C LEU A 252 -3.62 -11.71 8.61
N GLN A 253 -4.64 -11.98 9.42
CA GLN A 253 -5.20 -13.31 9.65
C GLN A 253 -6.72 -13.26 9.52
N ASP A 254 -7.32 -14.40 9.20
CA ASP A 254 -8.76 -14.59 9.33
C ASP A 254 -9.14 -14.91 10.78
N SER A 255 -10.44 -15.05 11.04
CA SER A 255 -10.96 -15.37 12.38
C SER A 255 -10.56 -16.76 12.92
N SER A 256 -10.06 -17.66 12.04
CA SER A 256 -9.50 -18.95 12.44
C SER A 256 -8.03 -18.87 12.84
N GLY A 257 -7.37 -17.74 12.61
CA GLY A 257 -5.94 -17.53 12.83
C GLY A 257 -5.07 -17.95 11.64
N SER A 258 -5.66 -18.25 10.48
CA SER A 258 -4.91 -18.56 9.25
C SER A 258 -4.34 -17.29 8.64
N ASP A 259 -3.08 -17.30 8.24
CA ASP A 259 -2.41 -16.14 7.66
C ASP A 259 -3.01 -15.80 6.29
N ILE A 260 -3.46 -14.56 6.12
CA ILE A 260 -3.96 -13.98 4.88
C ILE A 260 -2.82 -13.32 4.09
N ALA A 261 -2.04 -12.48 4.77
CA ALA A 261 -0.93 -11.77 4.16
C ALA A 261 0.10 -11.31 5.19
N GLN A 262 1.34 -11.15 4.73
CA GLN A 262 2.45 -10.55 5.45
C GLN A 262 2.91 -9.32 4.67
N LEU A 263 2.94 -8.17 5.33
CA LEU A 263 3.32 -6.91 4.71
C LEU A 263 4.50 -6.30 5.45
N ARG A 264 5.37 -5.58 4.72
CA ARG A 264 6.30 -4.62 5.28
C ARG A 264 6.07 -3.27 4.62
N HIS A 265 5.91 -2.24 5.43
CA HIS A 265 5.56 -0.91 4.98
C HIS A 265 6.61 0.13 5.39
N TRP A 266 6.93 1.03 4.48
CA TRP A 266 7.77 2.21 4.73
C TRP A 266 6.98 3.44 4.33
N THR A 267 6.77 4.32 5.30
CA THR A 267 6.05 5.56 5.07
C THR A 267 6.73 6.74 5.74
N ILE A 268 6.63 7.89 5.11
CA ILE A 268 6.93 9.17 5.74
C ILE A 268 5.71 9.55 6.55
N PHE A 269 5.86 9.76 7.86
CA PHE A 269 4.79 10.20 8.75
C PHE A 269 4.91 11.69 9.14
N LYS A 270 6.05 12.31 8.87
CA LYS A 270 6.25 13.77 8.87
C LYS A 270 6.95 14.15 7.58
N ILE A 271 6.24 14.87 6.72
CA ILE A 271 6.78 15.39 5.47
C ILE A 271 7.56 16.67 5.80
N ALA A 272 8.83 16.75 5.38
CA ALA A 272 9.63 17.97 5.53
C ALA A 272 9.02 19.11 4.70
N THR A 273 8.96 20.29 5.28
CA THR A 273 8.60 21.52 4.56
C THR A 273 9.67 21.89 3.53
N GLU A 274 9.34 22.78 2.60
CA GLU A 274 10.30 23.27 1.61
C GLU A 274 11.50 23.96 2.30
N GLU A 275 11.23 24.73 3.37
CA GLU A 275 12.26 25.39 4.17
C GLU A 275 13.20 24.40 4.88
N GLU A 276 12.65 23.31 5.45
CA GLU A 276 13.45 22.25 6.09
C GLU A 276 14.35 21.54 5.07
N ARG A 277 13.82 21.26 3.86
CA ARG A 277 14.62 20.65 2.77
C ARG A 277 15.71 21.56 2.23
N ALA A 278 15.48 22.87 2.21
CA ALA A 278 16.44 23.85 1.71
C ALA A 278 17.66 24.03 2.63
N LYS A 279 17.59 23.56 3.88
CA LYS A 279 18.69 23.63 4.87
C LYS A 279 19.65 22.43 4.80
N LEU A 280 19.38 21.45 3.93
CA LEU A 280 20.20 20.23 3.72
C LEU A 280 21.16 20.39 2.54
#